data_e06cf69941196fbb0bf03be86af59e90
#
_entry.id   e06cf69941196fbb0bf03be86af59e90
#
_cell.length_a   1.000
_cell.length_b   1.000
_cell.length_c   1.000
_cell.angle_alpha   90.00
_cell.angle_beta   90.00
_cell.angle_gamma   90.00
#
_symmetry.space_group_name_H-M   'P 1'
#
loop_
_entity.id
_entity.type
_entity.pdbx_description
1 polymer ?
#
loop_
_entity_poly.entity_id
_entity_poly.type
_entity_poly.pdbx_seq_one_letter_code
_entity_poly.pdbx_strand_id
1 'polypeptide(L)'
;CLSGYQTGLVTLHIQHTSASLLIQENADPSVRKDFESIFSRLAPDADPVYEHNYEGDDDMAAHIRTALTNVNLSIPISEGTLVLGTWQGIYLWEHRTHPHNRQIHLHILGQ
;
A
#
# COMPACT_ATOMS: atom_id res chain seq x y z
N CYS A 1 -4.83 -3.43 18.70
CA CYS A 1 -3.52 -2.77 18.92
C CYS A 1 -3.64 -1.33 19.42
N LEU A 2 -4.85 -0.74 19.39
CA LEU A 2 -5.06 0.61 19.91
C LEU A 2 -5.47 0.63 21.39
N SER A 3 -5.53 -0.52 22.03
CA SER A 3 -5.93 -0.64 23.41
C SER A 3 -5.05 0.22 24.31
N GLY A 4 -5.64 1.10 25.09
CA GLY A 4 -4.91 1.99 25.99
C GLY A 4 -4.48 3.33 25.39
N TYR A 5 -4.68 3.54 24.09
CA TYR A 5 -4.34 4.81 23.45
C TYR A 5 -5.61 5.62 23.15
N GLN A 6 -5.67 6.84 23.63
CA GLN A 6 -6.78 7.76 23.37
C GLN A 6 -6.43 8.74 22.26
N THR A 7 -5.20 9.24 22.28
CA THR A 7 -4.69 10.18 21.27
C THR A 7 -3.31 9.76 20.83
N GLY A 8 -2.95 10.09 19.63
CA GLY A 8 -1.61 9.79 19.15
C GLY A 8 -1.53 9.66 17.64
N LEU A 9 -0.52 8.92 17.20
CA LEU A 9 -0.22 8.69 15.80
C LEU A 9 0.18 7.24 15.59
N VAL A 10 -0.46 6.58 14.62
CA VAL A 10 -0.04 5.26 14.16
C VAL A 10 0.74 5.44 12.88
N THR A 11 1.91 4.83 12.82
CA THR A 11 2.72 4.80 11.60
C THR A 11 2.82 3.35 11.13
N LEU A 12 2.52 3.13 9.87
CA LEU A 12 2.69 1.84 9.19
C LEU A 12 3.75 2.00 8.12
N HIS A 13 4.70 1.08 8.09
CA HIS A 13 5.76 1.08 7.07
C HIS A 13 5.93 -0.32 6.52
N ILE A 14 5.83 -0.45 5.19
CA ILE A 14 6.10 -1.71 4.52
C ILE A 14 7.56 -1.74 4.05
N GLN A 15 8.26 -2.81 4.39
CA GLN A 15 9.70 -2.93 4.18
C GLN A 15 10.01 -3.63 2.85
N HIS A 16 9.37 -3.18 1.78
CA HIS A 16 9.48 -3.81 0.46
C HIS A 16 9.48 -2.77 -0.65
N THR A 17 10.00 -3.15 -1.81
CA THR A 17 10.07 -2.30 -2.99
C THR A 17 9.13 -2.77 -4.11
N SER A 18 8.32 -3.79 -3.85
CA SER A 18 7.39 -4.35 -4.83
C SER A 18 5.99 -4.58 -4.25
N ALA A 19 5.69 -3.91 -3.15
CA ALA A 19 4.36 -3.86 -2.54
C ALA A 19 4.23 -2.51 -1.84
N SER A 20 3.01 -2.06 -1.61
CA SER A 20 2.79 -0.75 -1.03
C SER A 20 1.58 -0.74 -0.10
N LEU A 21 1.43 0.38 0.59
CA LEU A 21 0.29 0.67 1.45
C LEU A 21 -0.47 1.84 0.85
N LEU A 22 -1.79 1.83 0.99
CA LEU A 22 -2.57 2.98 0.60
C LEU A 22 -3.84 3.07 1.43
N ILE A 23 -4.37 4.29 1.52
CA ILE A 23 -5.68 4.57 2.07
C ILE A 23 -6.58 4.89 0.89
N GLN A 24 -7.63 4.11 0.73
CA GLN A 24 -8.52 4.28 -0.42
C GLN A 24 -9.92 3.78 -0.07
N GLU A 25 -10.86 3.97 -0.98
CA GLU A 25 -12.24 3.61 -0.76
C GLU A 25 -12.42 2.14 -0.42
N ASN A 26 -13.26 1.88 0.59
CA ASN A 26 -13.47 0.55 1.14
C ASN A 26 -14.84 -0.05 0.80
N ALA A 27 -15.65 0.62 -0.03
CA ALA A 27 -17.03 0.19 -0.26
C ALA A 27 -17.25 -0.40 -1.66
N ASP A 28 -16.84 0.30 -2.71
CA ASP A 28 -17.11 -0.10 -4.09
C ASP A 28 -15.92 -0.87 -4.69
N PRO A 29 -16.07 -2.19 -4.96
CA PRO A 29 -14.98 -2.96 -5.55
C PRO A 29 -14.51 -2.47 -6.92
N SER A 30 -15.33 -1.71 -7.63
CA SER A 30 -14.94 -1.19 -8.95
C SER A 30 -13.78 -0.19 -8.85
N VAL A 31 -13.62 0.49 -7.72
CA VAL A 31 -12.49 1.39 -7.51
C VAL A 31 -11.18 0.62 -7.61
N ARG A 32 -11.09 -0.54 -6.98
CA ARG A 32 -9.88 -1.37 -7.03
C ARG A 32 -9.64 -1.94 -8.43
N LYS A 33 -10.69 -2.30 -9.15
CA LYS A 33 -10.57 -2.77 -10.53
C LYS A 33 -10.04 -1.66 -11.43
N ASP A 34 -10.53 -0.43 -11.25
CA ASP A 34 -10.07 0.71 -12.04
C ASP A 34 -8.61 1.01 -11.76
N PHE A 35 -8.15 0.91 -10.49
CA PHE A 35 -6.74 1.06 -10.16
C PHE A 35 -5.89 0.01 -10.88
N GLU A 36 -6.30 -1.24 -10.88
CA GLU A 36 -5.58 -2.30 -11.58
C GLU A 36 -5.49 -2.00 -13.08
N SER A 37 -6.58 -1.58 -13.70
CA SER A 37 -6.61 -1.28 -15.12
C SER A 37 -5.69 -0.12 -15.49
N ILE A 38 -5.73 0.96 -14.70
CA ILE A 38 -4.92 2.15 -14.97
C ILE A 38 -3.45 1.86 -14.71
N PHE A 39 -3.13 1.18 -13.61
CA PHE A 39 -1.74 0.88 -13.28
C PHE A 39 -1.12 -0.12 -14.25
N SER A 40 -1.92 -0.99 -14.87
CA SER A 40 -1.45 -1.85 -15.95
C SER A 40 -0.97 -1.05 -17.17
N ARG A 41 -1.56 0.11 -17.39
CA ARG A 41 -1.14 1.02 -18.49
C ARG A 41 0.05 1.86 -18.09
N LEU A 42 0.10 2.33 -16.85
CA LEU A 42 1.19 3.18 -16.34
C LEU A 42 2.48 2.38 -16.16
N ALA A 43 2.37 1.13 -15.76
CA ALA A 43 3.50 0.26 -15.48
C ALA A 43 3.22 -1.14 -16.04
N PRO A 44 3.30 -1.32 -17.36
CA PRO A 44 3.05 -2.63 -17.98
C PRO A 44 4.15 -3.62 -17.62
N ASP A 45 3.78 -4.90 -17.54
CA ASP A 45 4.75 -5.97 -17.38
C ASP A 45 5.56 -6.13 -18.68
N ALA A 46 6.82 -6.56 -18.54
CA ALA A 46 7.69 -6.93 -19.66
C ALA A 46 7.88 -5.83 -20.70
N ASP A 47 7.81 -4.56 -20.31
CA ASP A 47 8.06 -3.48 -21.26
C ASP A 47 9.50 -3.55 -21.74
N PRO A 48 9.74 -3.52 -23.07
CA PRO A 48 11.11 -3.63 -23.60
C PRO A 48 12.06 -2.52 -23.17
N VAL A 49 11.53 -1.40 -22.66
CA VAL A 49 12.37 -0.30 -22.17
C VAL A 49 13.03 -0.62 -20.83
N TYR A 50 12.54 -1.63 -20.12
CA TYR A 50 13.09 -1.97 -18.80
C TYR A 50 14.45 -2.65 -18.93
N GLU A 51 15.42 -2.15 -18.19
CA GLU A 51 16.74 -2.80 -18.08
C GLU A 51 16.73 -3.85 -16.97
N HIS A 52 15.97 -3.62 -15.90
CA HIS A 52 15.82 -4.55 -14.79
C HIS A 52 14.78 -5.61 -15.17
N ASN A 53 15.22 -6.71 -15.79
CA ASN A 53 14.31 -7.68 -16.40
C ASN A 53 14.63 -9.15 -16.07
N TYR A 54 15.50 -9.41 -15.11
CA TYR A 54 15.97 -10.77 -14.82
C TYR A 54 15.29 -11.41 -13.59
N GLU A 55 14.38 -10.72 -12.94
CA GLU A 55 13.65 -11.24 -11.78
C GLU A 55 12.16 -11.49 -12.09
N GLY A 56 11.82 -11.57 -13.37
CA GLY A 56 10.45 -11.80 -13.83
C GLY A 56 9.89 -10.60 -14.57
N ASP A 57 8.90 -10.86 -15.43
CA ASP A 57 8.29 -9.82 -16.28
C ASP A 57 7.57 -8.75 -15.47
N ASP A 58 7.10 -9.09 -14.27
CA ASP A 58 6.31 -8.22 -13.41
C ASP A 58 7.16 -7.42 -12.40
N ASP A 59 8.47 -7.71 -12.27
CA ASP A 59 9.23 -7.13 -11.18
C ASP A 59 9.47 -5.63 -11.34
N MET A 60 9.96 -5.19 -12.49
CA MET A 60 10.19 -3.75 -12.69
C MET A 60 8.87 -2.97 -12.66
N ALA A 61 7.81 -3.52 -13.22
CA ALA A 61 6.48 -2.91 -13.12
C ALA A 61 6.05 -2.75 -11.65
N ALA A 62 6.32 -3.75 -10.82
CA ALA A 62 6.02 -3.68 -9.39
C ALA A 62 6.81 -2.57 -8.68
N HIS A 63 8.09 -2.40 -9.04
CA HIS A 63 8.90 -1.30 -8.49
C HIS A 63 8.32 0.07 -8.86
N ILE A 64 7.87 0.23 -10.10
CA ILE A 64 7.26 1.49 -10.56
C ILE A 64 5.96 1.75 -9.81
N ARG A 65 5.12 0.74 -9.67
CA ARG A 65 3.85 0.87 -8.95
C ARG A 65 4.09 1.25 -7.49
N THR A 66 5.09 0.65 -6.86
CA THR A 66 5.48 1.00 -5.49
C THR A 66 5.94 2.45 -5.40
N ALA A 67 6.70 2.93 -6.38
CA ALA A 67 7.15 4.32 -6.41
C ALA A 67 6.01 5.32 -6.59
N LEU A 68 4.93 4.92 -7.24
CA LEU A 68 3.76 5.77 -7.48
C LEU A 68 2.75 5.77 -6.33
N THR A 69 2.92 4.88 -5.36
CA THR A 69 2.02 4.74 -4.22
C THR A 69 2.78 5.02 -2.93
N ASN A 70 2.38 4.44 -1.81
CA ASN A 70 2.97 4.75 -0.52
C ASN A 70 3.63 3.52 0.10
N VAL A 71 4.76 3.72 0.75
CA VAL A 71 5.39 2.67 1.56
C VAL A 71 5.19 2.92 3.05
N ASN A 72 4.71 4.09 3.42
CA ASN A 72 4.32 4.34 4.81
C ASN A 72 3.06 5.19 4.86
N LEU A 73 2.34 5.07 5.97
CA LEU A 73 1.13 5.82 6.25
C LEU A 73 1.19 6.28 7.69
N SER A 74 0.73 7.51 7.94
CA SER A 74 0.57 8.03 9.29
C SER A 74 -0.89 8.40 9.48
N ILE A 75 -1.51 7.87 10.54
CA ILE A 75 -2.93 8.08 10.82
C ILE A 75 -3.06 8.53 12.26
N PRO A 76 -3.69 9.68 12.52
CA PRO A 76 -3.93 10.11 13.91
C PRO A 76 -4.88 9.17 14.65
N ILE A 77 -4.68 9.12 15.95
CA ILE A 77 -5.62 8.49 16.88
C ILE A 77 -6.34 9.59 17.64
N SER A 78 -7.65 9.54 17.68
CA SER A 78 -8.47 10.44 18.48
C SER A 78 -9.63 9.66 19.07
N GLU A 79 -9.93 9.91 20.34
CA GLU A 79 -10.98 9.22 21.08
C GLU A 79 -10.86 7.69 20.99
N GLY A 80 -9.62 7.20 21.00
CA GLY A 80 -9.32 5.77 20.99
C GLY A 80 -9.46 5.09 19.65
N THR A 81 -9.69 5.83 18.56
CA THR A 81 -9.89 5.26 17.22
C THR A 81 -9.00 5.94 16.19
N LEU A 82 -8.76 5.25 15.09
CA LEU A 82 -8.07 5.84 13.94
C LEU A 82 -8.96 6.88 13.30
N VAL A 83 -8.39 8.04 12.99
CA VAL A 83 -9.11 9.14 12.34
C VAL A 83 -9.15 8.87 10.84
N LEU A 84 -10.03 7.96 10.45
CA LEU A 84 -10.29 7.63 9.05
C LEU A 84 -11.68 8.13 8.67
N GLY A 85 -11.83 8.58 7.44
CA GLY A 85 -13.15 8.88 6.89
C GLY A 85 -13.99 7.61 6.75
N THR A 86 -15.30 7.77 6.59
CA THR A 86 -16.24 6.65 6.47
C THR A 86 -15.85 5.70 5.33
N TRP A 87 -15.35 6.23 4.24
CA TRP A 87 -15.02 5.46 3.05
C TRP A 87 -13.53 5.13 2.93
N GLN A 88 -12.71 5.48 3.92
CA GLN A 88 -11.29 5.19 3.90
C GLN A 88 -11.01 3.84 4.53
N GLY A 89 -10.23 3.02 3.83
CA GLY A 89 -9.69 1.77 4.35
C GLY A 89 -8.19 1.70 4.09
N ILE A 90 -7.50 0.96 4.92
CA ILE A 90 -6.06 0.73 4.77
C ILE A 90 -5.89 -0.54 3.95
N TYR A 91 -5.07 -0.45 2.90
CA TYR A 91 -4.82 -1.58 2.01
C TYR A 91 -3.33 -1.85 1.89
N LEU A 92 -3.00 -3.14 1.86
CA LEU A 92 -1.71 -3.61 1.36
C LEU A 92 -1.91 -4.00 -0.10
N TRP A 93 -1.11 -3.44 -0.98
CA TRP A 93 -1.20 -3.74 -2.41
C TRP A 93 0.04 -4.53 -2.84
N GLU A 94 -0.17 -5.80 -3.12
CA GLU A 94 0.86 -6.66 -3.68
C GLU A 94 0.99 -6.37 -5.17
N HIS A 95 2.17 -5.96 -5.61
CA HIS A 95 2.38 -5.57 -7.01
C HIS A 95 3.00 -6.68 -7.86
N ARG A 96 3.47 -7.76 -7.23
CA ARG A 96 3.92 -8.95 -7.95
C ARG A 96 2.73 -9.84 -8.29
N THR A 97 2.87 -10.66 -9.34
CA THR A 97 1.80 -11.57 -9.78
C THR A 97 1.69 -12.82 -8.91
N HIS A 98 2.73 -13.12 -8.14
CA HIS A 98 2.71 -14.22 -7.18
C HIS A 98 2.76 -13.66 -5.76
N PRO A 99 2.07 -14.31 -4.80
CA PRO A 99 2.11 -13.84 -3.42
C PRO A 99 3.51 -13.96 -2.82
N HIS A 100 3.85 -13.02 -1.97
CA HIS A 100 5.12 -12.97 -1.25
C HIS A 100 4.83 -12.69 0.22
N ASN A 101 5.75 -13.13 1.09
CA ASN A 101 5.67 -12.73 2.48
C ASN A 101 6.07 -11.26 2.60
N ARG A 102 5.17 -10.46 3.13
CA ARG A 102 5.38 -9.02 3.29
C ARG A 102 5.43 -8.67 4.77
N GLN A 103 6.30 -7.74 5.12
CA GLN A 103 6.45 -7.27 6.48
C GLN A 103 6.04 -5.82 6.60
N ILE A 104 5.11 -5.58 7.51
CA ILE A 104 4.66 -4.23 7.83
C ILE A 104 5.10 -3.94 9.27
N HIS A 105 5.84 -2.85 9.43
CA HIS A 105 6.24 -2.37 10.74
C HIS A 105 5.20 -1.37 11.22
N LEU A 106 4.67 -1.60 12.42
CA LEU A 106 3.66 -0.74 13.02
C LEU A 106 4.25 -0.09 14.26
N HIS A 107 4.10 1.22 14.36
CA HIS A 107 4.56 1.99 15.51
C HIS A 107 3.44 2.91 15.98
N ILE A 108 3.22 2.96 17.28
CA ILE A 108 2.21 3.84 17.89
C ILE A 108 2.92 4.77 18.85
N LEU A 109 2.69 6.07 18.68
CA LEU A 109 3.16 7.09 19.59
C LEU A 109 1.93 7.82 20.10
N GLY A 110 1.71 7.80 21.41
CA GLY A 110 0.51 8.43 21.97
C GLY A 110 0.33 8.17 23.46
N GLN A 111 -0.84 8.55 23.93
CA GLN A 111 -1.21 8.49 25.33
C GLN A 111 -2.56 7.78 25.52
#